data_b72e2798e6422d059e43477d7b29da9e
#
_entry.id   b72e2798e6422d059e43477d7b29da9e
#
_cell.length_a   1.000
_cell.length_b   1.000
_cell.length_c   1.000
_cell.angle_alpha   90.00
_cell.angle_beta   90.00
_cell.angle_gamma   90.00
#
_symmetry.space_group_name_H-M   'P 1'
#
loop_
_entity.id
_entity.type
_entity.pdbx_description
1 polymer ?
#
loop_
_entity_poly.entity_id
_entity_poly.type
_entity_poly.pdbx_seq_one_letter_code
_entity_poly.pdbx_strand_id
1 'polypeptide(L)'
;MRSEDAKSLATVDAQVQRILRDALAAENARWKGPRAAGAQLTMHIDTIGIRPTGAQSDNAPIIQTAIAAGKALGFTSTTSASSTDANIPISLGIPAMRIGGGGTAEGAHSLGEWYEDGPNGYVGPQWAALIVAALAGVHQ
;
A
#
# COMPACT_ATOMS: atom_id res chain seq x y z
N MET A 1 -9.78 -2.61 1.24
CA MET A 1 -9.62 -3.33 -0.06
C MET A 1 -8.42 -2.74 -0.77
N ARG A 2 -7.66 -3.55 -1.54
CA ARG A 2 -6.47 -3.12 -2.30
C ARG A 2 -6.41 -3.87 -3.62
N SER A 3 -5.98 -3.20 -4.68
CA SER A 3 -5.74 -3.78 -6.01
C SER A 3 -4.78 -2.87 -6.77
N GLU A 4 -4.05 -3.41 -7.71
CA GLU A 4 -3.28 -2.65 -8.70
C GLU A 4 -4.17 -2.15 -9.84
N ASP A 5 -5.30 -2.83 -10.07
CA ASP A 5 -6.26 -2.50 -11.12
C ASP A 5 -7.49 -1.76 -10.55
N ALA A 6 -7.74 -0.57 -11.07
CA ALA A 6 -8.83 0.30 -10.64
C ALA A 6 -10.22 -0.33 -10.84
N LYS A 7 -10.41 -1.07 -11.95
CA LYS A 7 -11.68 -1.71 -12.26
C LYS A 7 -11.99 -2.84 -11.29
N SER A 8 -10.98 -3.64 -10.98
CA SER A 8 -11.07 -4.72 -9.97
C SER A 8 -11.38 -4.14 -8.60
N LEU A 9 -10.70 -3.05 -8.20
CA LEU A 9 -10.96 -2.39 -6.92
C LEU A 9 -12.39 -1.88 -6.83
N ALA A 10 -12.88 -1.17 -7.85
CA ALA A 10 -14.24 -0.67 -7.90
C ALA A 10 -15.29 -1.80 -7.86
N THR A 11 -15.02 -2.92 -8.54
CA THR A 11 -15.89 -4.09 -8.52
C THR A 11 -16.00 -4.70 -7.12
N VAL A 12 -14.88 -4.89 -6.45
CA VAL A 12 -14.84 -5.43 -5.08
C VAL A 12 -15.51 -4.47 -4.10
N ASP A 13 -15.28 -3.16 -4.23
CA ASP A 13 -15.94 -2.16 -3.39
C ASP A 13 -17.47 -2.22 -3.53
N ALA A 14 -17.98 -2.21 -4.76
CA ALA A 14 -19.41 -2.31 -5.02
C ALA A 14 -20.02 -3.62 -4.46
N GLN A 15 -19.30 -4.74 -4.57
CA GLN A 15 -19.73 -6.02 -4.01
C GLN A 15 -19.80 -5.98 -2.49
N VAL A 16 -18.77 -5.47 -1.81
CA VAL A 16 -18.75 -5.36 -0.34
C VAL A 16 -19.90 -4.47 0.14
N GLN A 17 -20.10 -3.31 -0.47
CA GLN A 17 -21.19 -2.43 -0.09
C GLN A 17 -22.59 -3.05 -0.31
N ARG A 18 -22.76 -3.84 -1.37
CA ARG A 18 -23.99 -4.60 -1.59
C ARG A 18 -24.19 -5.65 -0.50
N ILE A 19 -23.17 -6.45 -0.23
CA ILE A 19 -23.24 -7.51 0.82
C ILE A 19 -23.61 -6.91 2.18
N LEU A 20 -23.05 -5.77 2.53
CA LEU A 20 -23.34 -5.09 3.80
C LEU A 20 -24.82 -4.64 3.85
N ARG A 21 -25.35 -4.06 2.77
CA ARG A 21 -26.76 -3.68 2.70
C ARG A 21 -27.69 -4.87 2.74
N ASP A 22 -27.35 -5.94 2.02
CA ASP A 22 -28.16 -7.17 2.00
C ASP A 22 -28.16 -7.84 3.38
N ALA A 23 -27.02 -7.88 4.07
CA ALA A 23 -26.91 -8.40 5.43
C ALA A 23 -27.75 -7.59 6.42
N LEU A 24 -27.71 -6.25 6.33
CA LEU A 24 -28.54 -5.38 7.19
C LEU A 24 -30.03 -5.63 6.95
N ALA A 25 -30.44 -5.73 5.67
CA ALA A 25 -31.83 -6.00 5.32
C ALA A 25 -32.29 -7.38 5.82
N ALA A 26 -31.45 -8.41 5.66
CA ALA A 26 -31.73 -9.76 6.13
C ALA A 26 -31.85 -9.81 7.66
N GLU A 27 -30.95 -9.14 8.40
CA GLU A 27 -31.02 -9.12 9.85
C GLU A 27 -32.25 -8.36 10.36
N ASN A 28 -32.60 -7.21 9.78
CA ASN A 28 -33.81 -6.49 10.11
C ASN A 28 -35.09 -7.31 9.77
N ALA A 29 -35.04 -8.13 8.72
CA ALA A 29 -36.15 -9.03 8.38
C ALA A 29 -36.30 -10.21 9.35
N ARG A 30 -35.18 -10.69 9.90
CA ARG A 30 -35.16 -11.82 10.86
C ARG A 30 -35.85 -11.48 12.18
N TRP A 31 -35.74 -10.24 12.62
CA TRP A 31 -36.24 -9.79 13.93
C TRP A 31 -37.63 -9.12 13.85
N LYS A 32 -38.47 -9.56 12.91
CA LYS A 32 -39.85 -9.11 12.81
C LYS A 32 -40.71 -9.72 13.94
N GLY A 33 -40.92 -8.98 15.01
CA GLY A 33 -41.81 -9.40 16.10
C GLY A 33 -42.30 -8.22 16.94
N PRO A 34 -43.29 -8.41 17.84
CA PRO A 34 -43.87 -7.33 18.66
C PRO A 34 -42.84 -6.60 19.53
N ARG A 35 -41.73 -7.26 19.89
CA ARG A 35 -40.62 -6.64 20.64
C ARG A 35 -39.65 -5.85 19.80
N ALA A 36 -39.69 -6.01 18.47
CA ALA A 36 -38.85 -5.30 17.51
C ALA A 36 -39.52 -4.04 16.93
N ALA A 37 -40.73 -3.72 17.35
CA ALA A 37 -41.44 -2.52 16.93
C ALA A 37 -40.66 -1.28 17.37
N GLY A 38 -39.98 -0.62 16.42
CA GLY A 38 -39.17 0.59 16.64
C GLY A 38 -37.65 0.40 16.74
N ALA A 39 -37.15 -0.84 16.85
CA ALA A 39 -35.71 -1.11 16.91
C ALA A 39 -35.21 -1.74 15.61
N GLN A 40 -35.04 -0.95 14.56
CA GLN A 40 -34.33 -1.37 13.36
C GLN A 40 -32.85 -1.08 13.51
N LEU A 41 -32.02 -2.04 13.10
CA LEU A 41 -30.59 -1.80 12.95
C LEU A 41 -30.36 -0.80 11.83
N THR A 42 -29.48 0.15 12.07
CA THR A 42 -28.99 1.08 11.07
C THR A 42 -27.50 0.84 10.86
N MET A 43 -27.02 1.16 9.67
CA MET A 43 -25.60 1.07 9.33
C MET A 43 -25.17 2.38 8.68
N HIS A 44 -24.07 2.93 9.16
CA HIS A 44 -23.39 4.03 8.52
C HIS A 44 -22.02 3.55 8.02
N ILE A 45 -21.66 3.92 6.80
CA ILE A 45 -20.38 3.56 6.18
C ILE A 45 -19.62 4.84 5.89
N ASP A 46 -18.56 5.09 6.64
CA ASP A 46 -17.68 6.23 6.42
C ASP A 46 -16.47 5.84 5.58
N THR A 47 -16.19 6.65 4.57
CA THR A 47 -14.94 6.54 3.83
C THR A 47 -13.86 7.32 4.57
N ILE A 48 -13.02 6.63 5.34
CA ILE A 48 -11.94 7.26 6.12
C ILE A 48 -10.66 7.47 5.32
N GLY A 49 -10.54 6.85 4.15
CA GLY A 49 -9.40 7.03 3.27
C GLY A 49 -9.53 6.25 1.97
N ILE A 50 -8.98 6.82 0.93
CA ILE A 50 -8.87 6.19 -0.39
C ILE A 50 -7.39 6.20 -0.78
N ARG A 51 -6.84 5.02 -1.05
CA ARG A 51 -5.52 4.89 -1.64
C ARG A 51 -5.71 4.48 -3.10
N PRO A 52 -5.28 5.33 -4.05
CA PRO A 52 -5.50 5.06 -5.47
C PRO A 52 -4.70 3.83 -5.91
N THR A 53 -5.16 3.21 -6.98
CA THR A 53 -4.46 2.12 -7.66
C THR A 53 -3.42 2.68 -8.62
N GLY A 54 -2.41 1.89 -8.92
CA GLY A 54 -1.43 2.20 -9.95
C GLY A 54 -0.43 1.06 -10.08
N ALA A 55 0.05 0.86 -11.29
CA ALA A 55 1.10 -0.09 -11.61
C ALA A 55 2.22 0.62 -12.34
N GLN A 56 3.44 0.16 -12.15
CA GLN A 56 4.62 0.66 -12.82
C GLN A 56 5.41 -0.51 -13.39
N SER A 57 5.95 -0.34 -14.59
CA SER A 57 6.77 -1.37 -15.23
C SER A 57 8.06 -1.59 -14.45
N ASP A 58 8.44 -2.85 -14.28
CA ASP A 58 9.77 -3.21 -13.76
C ASP A 58 10.91 -2.64 -14.61
N ASN A 59 10.65 -2.35 -15.89
CA ASN A 59 11.61 -1.71 -16.79
C ASN A 59 11.64 -0.17 -16.67
N ALA A 60 10.86 0.43 -15.77
CA ALA A 60 10.91 1.87 -15.57
C ALA A 60 12.32 2.31 -15.14
N PRO A 61 12.84 3.45 -15.66
CA PRO A 61 14.20 3.91 -15.35
C PRO A 61 14.50 3.98 -13.85
N ILE A 62 13.56 4.46 -13.05
CA ILE A 62 13.71 4.54 -11.59
C ILE A 62 13.91 3.16 -10.95
N ILE A 63 13.19 2.13 -11.43
CA ILE A 63 13.32 0.75 -10.93
C ILE A 63 14.66 0.16 -11.34
N GLN A 64 15.04 0.30 -12.62
CA GLN A 64 16.30 -0.22 -13.10
C GLN A 64 17.50 0.46 -12.44
N THR A 65 17.41 1.77 -12.17
CA THR A 65 18.43 2.51 -11.42
C THR A 65 18.55 1.97 -9.99
N ALA A 66 17.42 1.69 -9.32
CA ALA A 66 17.44 1.13 -7.98
C ALA A 66 18.08 -0.26 -7.94
N ILE A 67 17.73 -1.12 -8.89
CA ILE A 67 18.33 -2.47 -9.00
C ILE A 67 19.85 -2.37 -9.23
N ALA A 68 20.29 -1.50 -10.15
CA ALA A 68 21.71 -1.29 -10.45
C ALA A 68 22.46 -0.73 -9.23
N ALA A 69 21.88 0.24 -8.54
CA ALA A 69 22.45 0.82 -7.32
C ALA A 69 22.58 -0.23 -6.19
N GLY A 70 21.56 -1.07 -5.98
CA GLY A 70 21.63 -2.17 -5.01
C GLY A 70 22.74 -3.16 -5.35
N LYS A 71 22.86 -3.53 -6.62
CA LYS A 71 23.96 -4.40 -7.08
C LYS A 71 25.34 -3.78 -6.84
N ALA A 72 25.49 -2.47 -7.04
CA ALA A 72 26.74 -1.76 -6.76
C ALA A 72 27.09 -1.74 -5.27
N LEU A 73 26.09 -1.79 -4.40
CA LEU A 73 26.25 -1.90 -2.94
C LEU A 73 26.37 -3.36 -2.46
N GLY A 74 26.40 -4.33 -3.37
CA GLY A 74 26.67 -5.74 -3.05
C GLY A 74 25.43 -6.57 -2.69
N PHE A 75 24.20 -6.11 -2.96
CA PHE A 75 22.99 -6.88 -2.72
C PHE A 75 22.07 -6.96 -3.94
N THR A 76 21.22 -7.99 -3.95
CA THR A 76 20.21 -8.17 -4.98
C THR A 76 18.86 -7.69 -4.46
N SER A 77 18.22 -6.81 -5.22
CA SER A 77 16.85 -6.36 -4.95
C SER A 77 15.87 -6.96 -5.95
N THR A 78 14.65 -7.18 -5.50
CA THR A 78 13.53 -7.66 -6.31
C THR A 78 12.37 -6.69 -6.19
N THR A 79 11.54 -6.63 -7.21
CA THR A 79 10.30 -5.86 -7.22
C THR A 79 9.16 -6.66 -6.59
N SER A 80 8.28 -5.97 -5.90
CA SER A 80 7.02 -6.53 -5.41
C SER A 80 5.94 -5.47 -5.33
N ALA A 81 4.71 -5.88 -5.57
CA ALA A 81 3.56 -5.00 -5.37
C ALA A 81 3.27 -4.80 -3.87
N SER A 82 3.06 -3.56 -3.48
CA SER A 82 2.70 -3.20 -2.10
C SER A 82 1.85 -1.93 -2.08
N SER A 83 1.07 -1.75 -1.03
CA SER A 83 0.32 -0.52 -0.80
C SER A 83 1.13 0.42 0.09
N THR A 84 1.67 1.47 -0.49
CA THR A 84 2.54 2.47 0.15
C THR A 84 2.18 3.88 -0.32
N ASP A 85 2.84 4.89 0.19
CA ASP A 85 2.63 6.28 -0.26
C ASP A 85 3.04 6.49 -1.73
N ALA A 86 3.85 5.59 -2.30
CA ALA A 86 4.16 5.58 -3.73
C ALA A 86 2.92 5.37 -4.62
N ASN A 87 1.81 4.86 -4.09
CA ASN A 87 0.55 4.71 -4.82
C ASN A 87 0.05 6.05 -5.39
N ILE A 88 0.24 7.16 -4.66
CA ILE A 88 -0.26 8.48 -5.10
C ILE A 88 0.49 8.96 -6.33
N PRO A 89 1.83 9.14 -6.32
CA PRO A 89 2.53 9.56 -7.53
C PRO A 89 2.36 8.57 -8.69
N ILE A 90 2.38 7.25 -8.46
CA ILE A 90 2.16 6.26 -9.53
C ILE A 90 0.77 6.43 -10.16
N SER A 91 -0.28 6.69 -9.39
CA SER A 91 -1.63 6.93 -9.91
C SER A 91 -1.75 8.19 -10.77
N LEU A 92 -0.83 9.12 -10.60
CA LEU A 92 -0.71 10.36 -11.40
C LEU A 92 0.25 10.20 -12.58
N GLY A 93 0.76 9.01 -12.84
CA GLY A 93 1.72 8.74 -13.91
C GLY A 93 3.15 9.20 -13.57
N ILE A 94 3.43 9.54 -12.32
CA ILE A 94 4.75 9.95 -11.85
C ILE A 94 5.49 8.70 -11.36
N PRO A 95 6.68 8.39 -11.94
CA PRO A 95 7.47 7.25 -11.49
C PRO A 95 7.82 7.34 -10.00
N ALA A 96 7.52 6.30 -9.25
CA ALA A 96 7.81 6.25 -7.83
C ALA A 96 8.02 4.82 -7.34
N MET A 97 8.71 4.66 -6.23
CA MET A 97 8.91 3.36 -5.59
C MET A 97 9.12 3.54 -4.10
N ARG A 98 8.94 2.44 -3.37
CA ARG A 98 9.42 2.29 -2.00
C ARG A 98 10.66 1.42 -2.01
N ILE A 99 11.65 1.77 -1.21
CA ILE A 99 12.85 0.95 -0.96
C ILE A 99 12.93 0.54 0.51
N GLY A 100 13.72 -0.48 0.80
CA GLY A 100 14.02 -0.86 2.19
C GLY A 100 14.90 0.19 2.87
N GLY A 101 14.66 0.44 4.15
CA GLY A 101 15.42 1.40 4.95
C GLY A 101 16.75 0.88 5.47
N GLY A 102 17.07 -0.40 5.25
CA GLY A 102 18.17 -1.10 5.96
C GLY A 102 17.70 -1.61 7.32
N GLY A 103 18.60 -2.18 8.11
CA GLY A 103 18.27 -2.68 9.44
C GLY A 103 17.26 -3.83 9.47
N THR A 104 16.69 -4.06 10.64
CA THR A 104 15.68 -5.08 10.88
C THR A 104 14.48 -4.46 11.59
N ALA A 105 13.26 -4.84 11.22
CA ALA A 105 12.04 -4.35 11.85
C ALA A 105 11.00 -5.46 11.93
N GLU A 106 10.28 -5.53 13.04
CA GLU A 106 9.16 -6.46 13.22
C GLU A 106 8.00 -5.80 13.94
N GLY A 107 6.85 -6.50 13.97
CA GLY A 107 5.66 -6.05 14.67
C GLY A 107 4.98 -4.84 14.04
N ALA A 108 5.20 -4.58 12.75
CA ALA A 108 4.59 -3.43 12.06
C ALA A 108 3.09 -3.32 12.32
N HIS A 109 2.63 -2.09 12.58
CA HIS A 109 1.23 -1.77 12.91
C HIS A 109 0.74 -2.32 14.26
N SER A 110 1.63 -2.61 15.19
CA SER A 110 1.31 -3.02 16.55
C SER A 110 2.00 -2.15 17.60
N LEU A 111 1.57 -2.23 18.86
CA LEU A 111 2.25 -1.57 19.98
C LEU A 111 3.63 -2.17 20.30
N GLY A 112 3.95 -3.31 19.73
CA GLY A 112 5.25 -3.96 19.83
C GLY A 112 6.13 -3.75 18.61
N GLU A 113 5.81 -2.77 17.75
CA GLU A 113 6.65 -2.44 16.60
C GLU A 113 8.02 -1.92 17.05
N TRP A 114 9.05 -2.46 16.43
CA TRP A 114 10.42 -2.06 16.72
C TRP A 114 11.28 -2.05 15.45
N TYR A 115 12.35 -1.26 15.51
CA TYR A 115 13.36 -1.18 14.47
C TYR A 115 14.75 -1.17 15.12
N GLU A 116 15.67 -1.89 14.52
CA GLU A 116 17.08 -1.96 14.90
C GLU A 116 17.96 -1.73 13.68
N ASP A 117 18.85 -0.74 13.76
CA ASP A 117 19.81 -0.45 12.70
C ASP A 117 20.73 -1.65 12.40
N GLY A 118 21.21 -2.30 13.46
CA GLY A 118 22.17 -3.39 13.31
C GLY A 118 23.41 -2.98 12.50
N PRO A 119 24.20 -3.94 12.04
CA PRO A 119 25.43 -3.67 11.28
C PRO A 119 25.16 -3.15 9.85
N ASN A 120 23.95 -3.26 9.35
CA ASN A 120 23.57 -2.93 7.96
C ASN A 120 22.53 -1.80 7.84
N GLY A 121 22.19 -1.11 8.92
CA GLY A 121 21.20 -0.05 8.93
C GLY A 121 21.53 1.10 7.97
N TYR A 122 22.80 1.39 7.77
CA TYR A 122 23.27 2.43 6.86
C TYR A 122 23.07 2.12 5.37
N VAL A 123 22.84 0.86 4.99
CA VAL A 123 22.73 0.44 3.59
C VAL A 123 21.50 1.05 2.91
N GLY A 124 20.38 1.18 3.64
CA GLY A 124 19.17 1.81 3.09
C GLY A 124 19.38 3.27 2.69
N PRO A 125 19.89 4.15 3.60
CA PRO A 125 20.25 5.53 3.27
C PRO A 125 21.27 5.65 2.14
N GLN A 126 22.30 4.79 2.11
CA GLN A 126 23.28 4.76 1.02
C GLN A 126 22.62 4.41 -0.32
N TRP A 127 21.73 3.42 -0.32
CA TRP A 127 20.99 3.03 -1.50
C TRP A 127 20.12 4.18 -2.03
N ALA A 128 19.37 4.84 -1.14
CA ALA A 128 18.58 6.02 -1.50
C ALA A 128 19.44 7.13 -2.10
N ALA A 129 20.55 7.48 -1.46
CA ALA A 129 21.47 8.51 -1.94
C ALA A 129 22.04 8.18 -3.33
N LEU A 130 22.45 6.92 -3.55
CA LEU A 130 23.01 6.48 -4.81
C LEU A 130 21.96 6.53 -5.94
N ILE A 131 20.72 6.14 -5.67
CA ILE A 131 19.61 6.23 -6.62
C ILE A 131 19.37 7.69 -7.01
N VAL A 132 19.28 8.58 -6.02
CA VAL A 132 19.06 10.02 -6.28
C VAL A 132 20.20 10.60 -7.12
N ALA A 133 21.44 10.34 -6.74
CA ALA A 133 22.60 10.80 -7.49
C ALA A 133 22.62 10.28 -8.95
N ALA A 134 22.27 9.01 -9.15
CA ALA A 134 22.23 8.41 -10.48
C ALA A 134 21.11 8.96 -11.36
N LEU A 135 19.96 9.33 -10.78
CA LEU A 135 18.83 9.90 -11.53
C LEU A 135 18.99 11.40 -11.78
N ALA A 136 19.51 12.13 -10.81
CA ALA A 136 19.69 13.59 -10.94
C ALA A 136 20.92 13.97 -11.75
N GLY A 137 21.89 13.06 -11.88
CA GLY A 137 23.22 13.36 -12.39
C GLY A 137 24.10 14.03 -11.34
N VAL A 138 25.41 13.87 -11.51
CA VAL A 138 26.41 14.54 -10.68
C VAL A 138 27.19 15.47 -11.59
N HIS A 139 27.11 16.78 -11.36
CA HIS A 139 27.96 17.74 -12.06
C HIS A 139 29.42 17.55 -11.59
N GLN A 140 30.31 17.34 -12.54
CA GLN A 140 31.77 17.36 -12.32
C GLN A 140 32.28 18.79 -12.36
#